data_f034ede7c375bba907467b94ed509598
#
_entry.id   f034ede7c375bba907467b94ed509598
#
_cell.length_a   1.000
_cell.length_b   1.000
_cell.length_c   1.000
_cell.angle_alpha   90.00
_cell.angle_beta   90.00
_cell.angle_gamma   90.00
#
_symmetry.space_group_name_H-M   'P 1'
#
loop_
_entity.id
_entity.type
_entity.pdbx_description
1 polymer ?
#
loop_
_entity_poly.entity_id
_entity_poly.type
_entity_poly.pdbx_seq_one_letter_code
_entity_poly.pdbx_strand_id
1 'polypeptide(L)'
;MKRIYFILAGISLILFMSCARSEKGTKDTQTVKIDTAVSASSQTALQFPGKVKAAQDISLAFRVSGTIRKIYVEDGARVREGQLLAELDPADYRVQLDATEAEYKQIKAEAERVMALYKENGTTPNANDKAVYGLKQITAKYQHHKDQLEYTRLYAPFSGFIQKKLFDAHETIGAGMPVISMVSADIPEVEINLPAADYIRRDRFDGYHCTFDLYPGENYPLKLISVTPKANANQLYTMRLQMVPGKLPLPSPGMNTMVTIYCNEGDSQPVSVPGGALLQKDGKTYVFVYDPSAGKVHSREVTVLRLLSDGRAMVVSDTLHAGEIVVASGVHHIEDGENVRPLATGSKTNVGGLL
;
A
#
# COMPACT_ATOMS: atom_id res chain seq x y z
N MET A 1 48.35 -89.93 26.35
CA MET A 1 47.72 -88.65 26.69
C MET A 1 47.79 -87.57 25.57
N LYS A 2 48.81 -87.54 24.70
CA LYS A 2 48.94 -86.50 23.61
C LYS A 2 47.97 -86.64 22.47
N ARG A 3 47.35 -87.77 22.22
CA ARG A 3 46.39 -87.99 21.13
C ARG A 3 44.94 -87.49 21.45
N ILE A 4 44.57 -87.37 22.73
CA ILE A 4 43.28 -86.92 23.18
C ILE A 4 43.16 -85.35 23.06
N TYR A 5 44.29 -84.64 23.32
CA TYR A 5 44.34 -83.19 23.19
C TYR A 5 44.16 -82.69 21.71
N PHE A 6 44.65 -83.46 20.74
CA PHE A 6 44.50 -83.14 19.31
C PHE A 6 43.08 -83.34 18.83
N ILE A 7 42.36 -84.31 19.39
CA ILE A 7 40.92 -84.49 19.01
C ILE A 7 40.04 -83.44 19.69
N LEU A 8 40.30 -83.04 20.93
CA LEU A 8 39.60 -81.97 21.62
C LEU A 8 39.91 -80.60 20.97
N ALA A 9 41.08 -80.31 20.50
CA ALA A 9 41.42 -79.06 19.79
C ALA A 9 40.78 -79.02 18.42
N GLY A 10 40.63 -80.15 17.71
CA GLY A 10 39.96 -80.22 16.42
C GLY A 10 38.47 -80.02 16.55
N ILE A 11 37.80 -80.47 17.58
CA ILE A 11 36.34 -80.29 17.82
C ILE A 11 36.07 -78.87 18.28
N SER A 12 36.99 -78.23 19.06
CA SER A 12 36.81 -76.77 19.41
C SER A 12 36.91 -75.81 18.22
N LEU A 13 37.73 -76.17 17.20
CA LEU A 13 37.91 -75.32 16.02
C LEU A 13 36.74 -75.40 15.05
N ILE A 14 35.95 -76.48 15.06
CA ILE A 14 34.75 -76.65 14.21
C ILE A 14 33.53 -75.90 14.76
N LEU A 15 33.51 -75.64 16.08
CA LEU A 15 32.41 -74.90 16.74
C LEU A 15 32.47 -73.35 16.53
N PHE A 16 33.63 -72.84 16.11
CA PHE A 16 33.76 -71.38 15.80
C PHE A 16 33.41 -70.99 14.35
N MET A 17 33.14 -71.93 13.48
CA MET A 17 32.81 -71.62 12.07
C MET A 17 31.31 -71.59 11.77
N SER A 18 30.38 -71.64 12.75
CA SER A 18 28.93 -71.72 12.56
C SER A 18 28.16 -70.43 12.83
N CYS A 19 28.86 -69.28 12.87
CA CYS A 19 28.14 -68.00 13.03
C CYS A 19 28.65 -66.91 12.08
N ALA A 20 28.52 -67.13 10.78
CA ALA A 20 28.64 -66.08 9.79
C ALA A 20 27.74 -66.35 8.58
N ARG A 21 26.45 -66.63 8.86
CA ARG A 21 25.41 -66.49 7.87
C ARG A 21 24.73 -65.17 8.17
N SER A 22 25.30 -64.08 7.67
CA SER A 22 24.64 -62.82 7.59
C SER A 22 23.42 -63.04 6.70
N GLU A 23 22.27 -63.24 7.33
CA GLU A 23 20.99 -63.00 6.63
C GLU A 23 21.08 -61.58 6.12
N LYS A 24 21.08 -61.42 4.79
CA LYS A 24 20.61 -60.20 4.18
C LYS A 24 19.17 -60.05 4.64
N GLY A 25 18.96 -59.33 5.74
CA GLY A 25 17.64 -58.93 6.18
C GLY A 25 17.00 -58.27 4.96
N THR A 26 15.92 -58.86 4.49
CA THR A 26 14.96 -58.16 3.65
C THR A 26 14.62 -56.92 4.45
N LYS A 27 15.12 -55.72 4.01
CA LYS A 27 14.71 -54.44 4.58
C LYS A 27 13.18 -54.45 4.52
N ASP A 28 12.52 -54.55 5.68
CA ASP A 28 11.07 -54.48 5.77
C ASP A 28 10.68 -53.14 5.08
N THR A 29 9.85 -53.25 4.07
CA THR A 29 9.34 -52.09 3.31
C THR A 29 8.69 -51.15 4.30
N GLN A 30 9.28 -49.96 4.51
CA GLN A 30 8.80 -48.97 5.46
C GLN A 30 7.40 -48.49 5.06
N THR A 31 6.50 -48.45 6.05
CA THR A 31 5.16 -47.92 5.85
C THR A 31 5.18 -46.39 6.09
N VAL A 32 4.77 -45.62 5.11
CA VAL A 32 4.77 -44.15 5.16
C VAL A 32 3.37 -43.58 4.92
N LYS A 33 3.06 -42.46 5.58
CA LYS A 33 1.86 -41.70 5.26
C LYS A 33 2.20 -40.78 4.07
N ILE A 34 1.33 -40.81 3.06
CA ILE A 34 1.48 -39.94 1.87
C ILE A 34 0.40 -38.85 1.87
N ASP A 35 0.70 -37.72 1.19
CA ASP A 35 -0.23 -36.61 0.94
C ASP A 35 0.13 -35.99 -0.40
N THR A 36 -0.73 -35.13 -0.92
CA THR A 36 -0.50 -34.45 -2.20
C THR A 36 0.07 -33.07 -1.97
N ALA A 37 1.11 -32.72 -2.71
CA ALA A 37 1.62 -31.37 -2.79
C ALA A 37 0.60 -30.48 -3.52
N VAL A 38 0.13 -29.42 -2.88
CA VAL A 38 -0.92 -28.54 -3.41
C VAL A 38 -0.28 -27.23 -3.88
N SER A 39 -0.76 -26.72 -5.02
CA SER A 39 -0.34 -25.38 -5.46
C SER A 39 -0.64 -24.35 -4.37
N ALA A 40 0.34 -23.56 -4.03
CA ALA A 40 0.19 -22.47 -3.07
C ALA A 40 0.31 -21.12 -3.81
N SER A 41 -0.39 -20.11 -3.31
CA SER A 41 -0.25 -18.78 -3.85
C SER A 41 1.11 -18.19 -3.45
N SER A 42 1.85 -17.67 -4.42
CA SER A 42 3.06 -16.90 -4.18
C SER A 42 2.78 -15.53 -3.54
N GLN A 43 1.52 -15.15 -3.40
CA GLN A 43 1.12 -13.88 -2.82
C GLN A 43 1.12 -13.93 -1.30
N THR A 44 1.87 -13.03 -0.70
CA THR A 44 1.84 -12.78 0.74
C THR A 44 0.97 -11.54 1.00
N ALA A 45 0.01 -11.67 1.92
CA ALA A 45 -0.81 -10.55 2.37
C ALA A 45 -0.11 -9.83 3.52
N LEU A 46 0.26 -8.58 3.30
CA LEU A 46 0.83 -7.68 4.30
C LEU A 46 -0.28 -6.76 4.81
N GLN A 47 -0.38 -6.57 6.12
CA GLN A 47 -1.41 -5.73 6.72
C GLN A 47 -0.78 -4.52 7.43
N PHE A 48 -1.32 -3.34 7.13
CA PHE A 48 -0.86 -2.08 7.70
C PHE A 48 -2.04 -1.27 8.21
N PRO A 49 -1.95 -0.72 9.42
CA PRO A 49 -2.95 0.24 9.89
C PRO A 49 -2.88 1.51 9.04
N GLY A 50 -4.04 2.02 8.65
CA GLY A 50 -4.17 3.20 7.83
C GLY A 50 -5.23 4.16 8.35
N LYS A 51 -5.23 5.36 7.79
CA LYS A 51 -6.20 6.40 8.08
C LYS A 51 -6.78 6.97 6.80
N VAL A 52 -8.09 7.12 6.76
CA VAL A 52 -8.78 7.78 5.65
C VAL A 52 -8.51 9.29 5.72
N LYS A 53 -8.08 9.86 4.62
CA LYS A 53 -7.82 11.30 4.42
C LYS A 53 -8.75 11.83 3.34
N ALA A 54 -9.13 13.10 3.43
CA ALA A 54 -9.71 13.79 2.29
C ALA A 54 -8.64 13.96 1.19
N ALA A 55 -9.06 13.95 -0.08
CA ALA A 55 -8.14 14.19 -1.20
C ALA A 55 -7.49 15.58 -1.11
N GLN A 56 -8.26 16.57 -0.63
CA GLN A 56 -7.76 17.92 -0.35
C GLN A 56 -8.25 18.36 1.04
N ASP A 57 -7.33 18.89 1.84
CA ASP A 57 -7.58 19.47 3.17
C ASP A 57 -6.77 20.77 3.22
N ILE A 58 -7.48 21.90 3.21
CA ILE A 58 -6.86 23.22 3.13
C ILE A 58 -7.48 24.21 4.10
N SER A 59 -6.65 25.16 4.49
CA SER A 59 -7.09 26.33 5.24
C SER A 59 -7.14 27.56 4.33
N LEU A 60 -8.30 28.15 4.21
CA LEU A 60 -8.55 29.32 3.39
C LEU A 60 -8.26 30.59 4.16
N ALA A 61 -7.61 31.55 3.51
CA ALA A 61 -7.22 32.83 4.06
C ALA A 61 -7.56 33.96 3.08
N PHE A 62 -7.90 35.15 3.61
CA PHE A 62 -7.97 36.33 2.78
C PHE A 62 -6.58 36.80 2.35
N ARG A 63 -6.49 37.34 1.14
CA ARG A 63 -5.23 37.88 0.57
C ARG A 63 -4.95 39.31 1.01
N VAL A 64 -5.91 39.95 1.69
CA VAL A 64 -5.85 41.30 2.22
C VAL A 64 -6.31 41.32 3.67
N SER A 65 -5.91 42.33 4.45
CA SER A 65 -6.32 42.48 5.84
C SER A 65 -7.65 43.23 5.95
N GLY A 66 -8.35 43.04 7.07
CA GLY A 66 -9.58 43.78 7.32
C GLY A 66 -10.45 43.11 8.38
N THR A 67 -11.58 43.76 8.70
CA THR A 67 -12.57 43.21 9.61
C THR A 67 -13.55 42.31 8.87
N ILE A 68 -13.80 41.12 9.38
CA ILE A 68 -14.77 40.18 8.81
C ILE A 68 -16.16 40.80 8.95
N ARG A 69 -16.78 41.11 7.86
CA ARG A 69 -18.13 41.64 7.84
C ARG A 69 -19.17 40.54 8.08
N LYS A 70 -18.98 39.39 7.41
CA LYS A 70 -19.94 38.28 7.48
C LYS A 70 -19.28 36.97 7.04
N ILE A 71 -19.66 35.88 7.72
CA ILE A 71 -19.41 34.50 7.31
C ILE A 71 -20.77 33.88 6.91
N TYR A 72 -20.81 33.22 5.75
CA TYR A 72 -22.06 32.71 5.14
C TYR A 72 -22.22 31.20 5.35
N VAL A 73 -21.28 30.55 6.01
CA VAL A 73 -21.25 29.11 6.20
C VAL A 73 -21.04 28.74 7.65
N GLU A 74 -21.50 27.55 8.02
CA GLU A 74 -21.30 26.95 9.34
C GLU A 74 -20.41 25.70 9.27
N ASP A 75 -19.87 25.28 10.41
CA ASP A 75 -19.09 24.05 10.54
C ASP A 75 -19.94 22.85 10.09
N GLY A 76 -19.37 21.96 9.28
CA GLY A 76 -20.04 20.81 8.68
C GLY A 76 -20.87 21.13 7.43
N ALA A 77 -21.05 22.41 7.06
CA ALA A 77 -21.83 22.79 5.87
C ALA A 77 -21.19 22.29 4.58
N ARG A 78 -22.02 21.77 3.67
CA ARG A 78 -21.60 21.43 2.32
C ARG A 78 -21.58 22.68 1.44
N VAL A 79 -20.49 22.89 0.71
CA VAL A 79 -20.30 24.03 -0.19
C VAL A 79 -19.91 23.56 -1.59
N ARG A 80 -20.20 24.41 -2.60
CA ARG A 80 -19.82 24.19 -3.99
C ARG A 80 -18.63 25.05 -4.35
N GLU A 81 -17.86 24.62 -5.33
CA GLU A 81 -16.82 25.46 -5.95
C GLU A 81 -17.37 26.82 -6.38
N GLY A 82 -16.63 27.90 -6.10
CA GLY A 82 -17.02 29.27 -6.38
C GLY A 82 -18.06 29.88 -5.42
N GLN A 83 -18.55 29.13 -4.40
CA GLN A 83 -19.48 29.65 -3.42
C GLN A 83 -18.78 30.64 -2.49
N LEU A 84 -19.42 31.80 -2.24
CA LEU A 84 -18.94 32.81 -1.29
C LEU A 84 -19.08 32.25 0.13
N LEU A 85 -17.97 32.23 0.86
CA LEU A 85 -17.86 31.70 2.22
C LEU A 85 -17.86 32.81 3.29
N ALA A 86 -17.10 33.87 3.01
CA ALA A 86 -16.97 35.01 3.93
C ALA A 86 -16.60 36.27 3.15
N GLU A 87 -16.87 37.43 3.76
CA GLU A 87 -16.45 38.74 3.22
C GLU A 87 -15.89 39.62 4.32
N LEU A 88 -14.89 40.41 3.96
CA LEU A 88 -14.37 41.53 4.78
C LEU A 88 -15.21 42.78 4.52
N ASP A 89 -15.11 43.78 5.40
CA ASP A 89 -15.66 45.12 5.12
C ASP A 89 -14.89 45.71 3.92
N PRO A 90 -15.58 45.98 2.79
CA PRO A 90 -14.93 46.46 1.58
C PRO A 90 -14.83 47.98 1.50
N ALA A 91 -15.27 48.74 2.54
CA ALA A 91 -15.45 50.18 2.45
C ALA A 91 -14.17 50.90 1.99
N ASP A 92 -13.05 50.68 2.67
CA ASP A 92 -11.78 51.35 2.35
C ASP A 92 -11.23 50.95 0.95
N TYR A 93 -11.34 49.66 0.61
CA TYR A 93 -10.97 49.15 -0.71
C TYR A 93 -11.78 49.73 -1.84
N ARG A 94 -13.08 49.97 -1.59
CA ARG A 94 -14.00 50.59 -2.56
C ARG A 94 -13.61 52.05 -2.79
N VAL A 95 -13.38 52.85 -1.73
CA VAL A 95 -12.92 54.22 -1.83
C VAL A 95 -11.63 54.33 -2.60
N GLN A 96 -10.65 53.46 -2.35
CA GLN A 96 -9.37 53.43 -3.07
C GLN A 96 -9.56 53.11 -4.55
N LEU A 97 -10.43 52.14 -4.89
CA LEU A 97 -10.74 51.78 -6.24
C LEU A 97 -11.41 52.95 -6.98
N ASP A 98 -12.43 53.58 -6.38
CA ASP A 98 -13.18 54.68 -6.96
C ASP A 98 -12.25 55.87 -7.27
N ALA A 99 -11.35 56.23 -6.35
CA ALA A 99 -10.35 57.30 -6.54
C ALA A 99 -9.42 56.97 -7.72
N THR A 100 -8.92 55.72 -7.77
CA THR A 100 -8.01 55.30 -8.83
C THR A 100 -8.71 55.16 -10.19
N GLU A 101 -10.00 54.76 -10.18
CA GLU A 101 -10.80 54.73 -11.41
C GLU A 101 -10.98 56.08 -12.00
N ALA A 102 -11.21 57.15 -11.21
CA ALA A 102 -11.27 58.53 -11.66
C ALA A 102 -9.96 59.00 -12.31
N GLU A 103 -8.83 58.72 -11.63
CA GLU A 103 -7.47 58.99 -12.13
C GLU A 103 -7.18 58.24 -13.46
N TYR A 104 -7.54 56.96 -13.53
CA TYR A 104 -7.43 56.11 -14.72
C TYR A 104 -8.23 56.71 -15.91
N LYS A 105 -9.49 57.09 -15.68
CA LYS A 105 -10.34 57.67 -16.73
C LYS A 105 -9.75 58.97 -17.29
N GLN A 106 -9.20 59.85 -16.41
CA GLN A 106 -8.57 61.09 -16.78
C GLN A 106 -7.31 60.83 -17.63
N ILE A 107 -6.36 60.03 -17.13
CA ILE A 107 -5.10 59.75 -17.83
C ILE A 107 -5.36 58.99 -19.13
N LYS A 108 -6.32 58.10 -19.18
CA LYS A 108 -6.72 57.38 -20.40
C LYS A 108 -7.19 58.32 -21.47
N ALA A 109 -8.12 59.24 -21.14
CA ALA A 109 -8.63 60.23 -22.10
C ALA A 109 -7.51 61.15 -22.61
N GLU A 110 -6.56 61.58 -21.76
CA GLU A 110 -5.42 62.39 -22.16
C GLU A 110 -4.48 61.60 -23.07
N ALA A 111 -4.13 60.37 -22.72
CA ALA A 111 -3.26 59.50 -23.52
C ALA A 111 -3.84 59.21 -24.90
N GLU A 112 -5.15 58.96 -24.99
CA GLU A 112 -5.87 58.74 -26.26
C GLU A 112 -5.76 59.98 -27.17
N ARG A 113 -5.93 61.20 -26.62
CA ARG A 113 -5.74 62.45 -27.36
C ARG A 113 -4.33 62.63 -27.88
N VAL A 114 -3.30 62.43 -27.03
CA VAL A 114 -1.89 62.57 -27.42
C VAL A 114 -1.51 61.55 -28.48
N MET A 115 -1.95 60.29 -28.34
CA MET A 115 -1.70 59.24 -29.33
C MET A 115 -2.39 59.52 -30.67
N ALA A 116 -3.60 60.09 -30.65
CA ALA A 116 -4.25 60.54 -31.89
C ALA A 116 -3.48 61.66 -32.58
N LEU A 117 -3.11 62.71 -31.85
CA LEU A 117 -2.27 63.81 -32.37
C LEU A 117 -0.92 63.30 -32.92
N TYR A 118 -0.28 62.32 -32.27
CA TYR A 118 0.96 61.72 -32.75
C TYR A 118 0.80 61.02 -34.10
N LYS A 119 -0.33 60.33 -34.33
CA LYS A 119 -0.62 59.71 -35.62
C LYS A 119 -0.76 60.71 -36.76
N GLU A 120 -1.19 61.93 -36.43
CA GLU A 120 -1.32 63.07 -37.36
C GLU A 120 -0.05 63.94 -37.42
N ASN A 121 1.10 63.50 -36.81
CA ASN A 121 2.31 64.24 -36.67
C ASN A 121 2.17 65.58 -35.90
N GLY A 122 1.13 65.70 -35.08
CA GLY A 122 0.84 66.92 -34.29
C GLY A 122 1.54 67.00 -32.95
N THR A 123 2.33 66.00 -32.57
CA THR A 123 3.09 66.00 -31.31
C THR A 123 4.40 65.22 -31.42
N THR A 124 5.26 65.30 -30.40
CA THR A 124 6.61 64.70 -30.41
C THR A 124 6.56 63.19 -30.00
N PRO A 125 7.51 62.37 -30.46
CA PRO A 125 7.63 60.96 -30.01
C PRO A 125 7.75 60.85 -28.50
N ASN A 126 8.50 61.75 -27.84
CA ASN A 126 8.62 61.75 -26.38
C ASN A 126 7.29 62.00 -25.65
N ALA A 127 6.42 62.89 -26.21
CA ALA A 127 5.11 63.11 -25.63
C ALA A 127 4.20 61.88 -25.78
N ASN A 128 4.26 61.25 -26.95
CA ASN A 128 3.54 59.99 -27.18
C ASN A 128 4.02 58.89 -26.22
N ASP A 129 5.33 58.68 -26.07
CA ASP A 129 5.86 57.67 -25.18
C ASP A 129 5.46 57.91 -23.72
N LYS A 130 5.53 59.17 -23.25
CA LYS A 130 5.03 59.54 -21.91
C LYS A 130 3.57 59.20 -21.73
N ALA A 131 2.72 59.47 -22.72
CA ALA A 131 1.30 59.16 -22.67
C ALA A 131 1.05 57.63 -22.63
N VAL A 132 1.76 56.86 -23.46
CA VAL A 132 1.62 55.40 -23.52
C VAL A 132 2.05 54.76 -22.18
N TYR A 133 3.21 55.16 -21.66
CA TYR A 133 3.73 54.58 -20.40
C TYR A 133 2.97 55.09 -19.19
N GLY A 134 2.47 56.34 -19.18
CA GLY A 134 1.58 56.87 -18.15
C GLY A 134 0.25 56.12 -18.09
N LEU A 135 -0.34 55.84 -19.25
CA LEU A 135 -1.57 55.02 -19.31
C LEU A 135 -1.30 53.58 -18.81
N LYS A 136 -0.19 52.98 -19.17
CA LYS A 136 0.18 51.64 -18.70
C LYS A 136 0.34 51.60 -17.19
N GLN A 137 0.96 52.61 -16.61
CA GLN A 137 1.17 52.72 -15.15
C GLN A 137 -0.14 52.83 -14.40
N ILE A 138 -1.03 53.73 -14.80
CA ILE A 138 -2.35 53.91 -14.12
C ILE A 138 -3.26 52.70 -14.32
N THR A 139 -3.20 52.06 -15.49
CA THR A 139 -3.95 50.82 -15.73
C THR A 139 -3.53 49.72 -14.73
N ALA A 140 -2.23 49.56 -14.49
CA ALA A 140 -1.74 48.59 -13.51
C ALA A 140 -2.17 48.94 -12.08
N LYS A 141 -2.17 50.23 -11.69
CA LYS A 141 -2.62 50.70 -10.38
C LYS A 141 -4.13 50.47 -10.20
N TYR A 142 -4.94 50.78 -11.23
CA TYR A 142 -6.38 50.52 -11.21
C TYR A 142 -6.69 49.04 -11.08
N GLN A 143 -6.02 48.20 -11.85
CA GLN A 143 -6.18 46.74 -11.74
C GLN A 143 -5.82 46.23 -10.35
N HIS A 144 -4.71 46.71 -9.76
CA HIS A 144 -4.29 46.34 -8.42
C HIS A 144 -5.37 46.64 -7.36
N HIS A 145 -5.99 47.84 -7.37
CA HIS A 145 -7.03 48.18 -6.41
C HIS A 145 -8.33 47.41 -6.68
N LYS A 146 -8.63 47.09 -7.93
CA LYS A 146 -9.75 46.22 -8.30
C LYS A 146 -9.56 44.79 -7.74
N ASP A 147 -8.36 44.25 -7.88
CA ASP A 147 -8.01 42.93 -7.33
C ASP A 147 -8.07 42.94 -5.79
N GLN A 148 -7.57 44.00 -5.14
CA GLN A 148 -7.67 44.14 -3.68
C GLN A 148 -9.12 44.13 -3.18
N LEU A 149 -10.04 44.79 -3.89
CA LEU A 149 -11.47 44.75 -3.57
C LEU A 149 -12.03 43.33 -3.77
N GLU A 150 -11.64 42.61 -4.82
CA GLU A 150 -12.08 41.24 -5.03
C GLU A 150 -11.54 40.33 -3.93
N TYR A 151 -10.29 40.54 -3.45
CA TYR A 151 -9.68 39.78 -2.35
C TYR A 151 -10.33 39.99 -0.98
N THR A 152 -11.27 40.94 -0.86
CA THR A 152 -12.14 41.04 0.32
C THR A 152 -13.21 39.97 0.40
N ARG A 153 -13.33 39.12 -0.64
CA ARG A 153 -14.27 38.00 -0.71
C ARG A 153 -13.54 36.70 -0.72
N LEU A 154 -14.00 35.75 0.09
CA LEU A 154 -13.42 34.42 0.20
C LEU A 154 -14.36 33.41 -0.41
N TYR A 155 -13.89 32.72 -1.45
CA TYR A 155 -14.65 31.71 -2.18
C TYR A 155 -14.09 30.32 -1.96
N ALA A 156 -14.97 29.30 -2.07
CA ALA A 156 -14.56 27.90 -2.05
C ALA A 156 -13.82 27.54 -3.35
N PRO A 157 -12.57 27.05 -3.29
CA PRO A 157 -11.81 26.68 -4.48
C PRO A 157 -12.21 25.34 -5.09
N PHE A 158 -12.97 24.52 -4.38
CA PHE A 158 -13.53 23.24 -4.80
C PHE A 158 -14.81 22.92 -4.02
N SER A 159 -15.58 21.95 -4.47
CA SER A 159 -16.75 21.46 -3.76
C SER A 159 -16.36 20.55 -2.59
N GLY A 160 -16.95 20.78 -1.41
CA GLY A 160 -16.55 20.05 -0.21
C GLY A 160 -17.38 20.38 1.02
N PHE A 161 -16.76 20.23 2.18
CA PHE A 161 -17.38 20.52 3.47
C PHE A 161 -16.51 21.49 4.27
N ILE A 162 -17.14 22.39 4.99
CA ILE A 162 -16.46 23.25 5.97
C ILE A 162 -16.10 22.39 7.18
N GLN A 163 -14.83 22.31 7.48
CA GLN A 163 -14.35 21.56 8.64
C GLN A 163 -14.48 22.40 9.92
N LYS A 164 -14.02 23.67 9.85
CA LYS A 164 -14.05 24.58 10.99
C LYS A 164 -13.93 26.03 10.54
N LYS A 165 -14.69 26.91 11.19
CA LYS A 165 -14.44 28.35 11.23
C LYS A 165 -13.41 28.67 12.31
N LEU A 166 -12.39 29.46 12.01
CA LEU A 166 -11.31 29.82 12.93
C LEU A 166 -11.51 31.24 13.50
N PHE A 167 -12.39 32.02 12.90
CA PHE A 167 -12.74 33.37 13.29
C PHE A 167 -14.26 33.58 13.17
N ASP A 168 -14.76 34.56 13.88
CA ASP A 168 -16.16 34.99 13.83
C ASP A 168 -16.32 36.33 13.10
N ALA A 169 -17.59 36.71 12.80
CA ALA A 169 -17.89 38.02 12.26
C ALA A 169 -17.48 39.13 13.23
N HIS A 170 -17.06 40.25 12.68
CA HIS A 170 -16.56 41.46 13.39
C HIS A 170 -15.16 41.33 13.97
N GLU A 171 -14.46 40.24 13.75
CA GLU A 171 -13.05 40.11 14.12
C GLU A 171 -12.16 40.69 13.00
N THR A 172 -11.03 41.30 13.40
CA THR A 172 -10.04 41.84 12.47
C THR A 172 -8.93 40.85 12.24
N ILE A 173 -8.60 40.60 10.97
CA ILE A 173 -7.60 39.63 10.54
C ILE A 173 -6.52 40.25 9.68
N GLY A 174 -5.32 39.65 9.72
CA GLY A 174 -4.23 39.96 8.79
C GLY A 174 -4.31 39.17 7.48
N ALA A 175 -3.69 39.69 6.43
CA ALA A 175 -3.56 38.96 5.17
C ALA A 175 -2.81 37.63 5.38
N GLY A 176 -3.31 36.52 4.79
CA GLY A 176 -2.75 35.20 4.90
C GLY A 176 -3.11 34.42 6.19
N MET A 177 -3.85 35.02 7.12
CA MET A 177 -4.34 34.29 8.30
C MET A 177 -5.45 33.31 7.92
N PRO A 178 -5.33 32.00 8.29
CA PRO A 178 -6.37 31.01 8.04
C PRO A 178 -7.69 31.38 8.72
N VAL A 179 -8.79 31.43 7.96
CA VAL A 179 -10.12 31.80 8.49
C VAL A 179 -11.08 30.64 8.47
N ILE A 180 -11.05 29.81 7.43
CA ILE A 180 -11.93 28.67 7.25
C ILE A 180 -11.10 27.47 6.81
N SER A 181 -11.24 26.34 7.49
CA SER A 181 -10.70 25.06 7.08
C SER A 181 -11.77 24.27 6.33
N MET A 182 -11.41 23.68 5.17
CA MET A 182 -12.33 22.87 4.38
C MET A 182 -11.68 21.63 3.81
N VAL A 183 -12.49 20.59 3.63
CA VAL A 183 -12.09 19.30 3.03
C VAL A 183 -12.89 19.05 1.76
N SER A 184 -12.25 18.44 0.76
CA SER A 184 -12.93 18.11 -0.49
C SER A 184 -13.98 17.01 -0.30
N ALA A 185 -15.01 17.04 -1.15
CA ALA A 185 -15.99 15.96 -1.30
C ALA A 185 -15.55 14.90 -2.32
N ASP A 186 -14.30 14.98 -2.80
CA ASP A 186 -13.73 14.03 -3.74
C ASP A 186 -13.51 12.66 -3.09
N ILE A 187 -13.15 11.70 -3.93
CA ILE A 187 -12.86 10.33 -3.50
C ILE A 187 -11.75 10.36 -2.44
N PRO A 188 -12.01 9.83 -1.23
CA PRO A 188 -11.03 9.86 -0.15
C PRO A 188 -9.83 8.98 -0.46
N GLU A 189 -8.73 9.29 0.21
CA GLU A 189 -7.49 8.55 0.15
C GLU A 189 -7.26 7.79 1.46
N VAL A 190 -6.46 6.76 1.40
CA VAL A 190 -5.97 6.04 2.58
C VAL A 190 -4.48 6.24 2.69
N GLU A 191 -4.02 6.72 3.83
CA GLU A 191 -2.61 6.89 4.15
C GLU A 191 -2.17 5.79 5.09
N ILE A 192 -1.09 5.10 4.73
CA ILE A 192 -0.41 4.10 5.55
C ILE A 192 1.07 4.42 5.66
N ASN A 193 1.71 3.81 6.66
CA ASN A 193 3.15 3.93 6.87
C ASN A 193 3.81 2.56 6.74
N LEU A 194 4.76 2.44 5.83
CA LEU A 194 5.51 1.23 5.54
C LEU A 194 6.84 1.21 6.27
N PRO A 195 7.24 0.11 6.93
CA PRO A 195 8.61 -0.13 7.37
C PRO A 195 9.59 -0.17 6.19
N ALA A 196 10.87 0.13 6.43
CA ALA A 196 11.90 0.14 5.39
C ALA A 196 12.03 -1.22 4.66
N ALA A 197 11.87 -2.33 5.38
CA ALA A 197 11.91 -3.68 4.81
C ALA A 197 10.81 -3.91 3.76
N ASP A 198 9.61 -3.37 3.98
CA ASP A 198 8.50 -3.48 3.04
C ASP A 198 8.60 -2.45 1.92
N TYR A 199 9.12 -1.24 2.21
CA TYR A 199 9.38 -0.22 1.20
C TYR A 199 10.34 -0.70 0.10
N ILE A 200 11.39 -1.47 0.44
CA ILE A 200 12.33 -2.04 -0.54
C ILE A 200 11.63 -3.00 -1.50
N ARG A 201 10.60 -3.73 -1.02
CA ARG A 201 9.83 -4.70 -1.80
C ARG A 201 8.62 -4.11 -2.53
N ARG A 202 8.38 -2.78 -2.48
CA ARG A 202 7.19 -2.11 -3.03
C ARG A 202 6.92 -2.40 -4.51
N ASP A 203 7.97 -2.68 -5.30
CA ASP A 203 7.83 -3.00 -6.73
C ASP A 203 7.20 -4.38 -6.98
N ARG A 204 7.06 -5.20 -5.92
CA ARG A 204 6.38 -6.50 -5.93
C ARG A 204 4.93 -6.44 -5.44
N PHE A 205 4.44 -5.26 -5.11
CA PHE A 205 3.07 -5.07 -4.67
C PHE A 205 2.12 -5.12 -5.85
N ASP A 206 1.11 -6.01 -5.78
CA ASP A 206 0.22 -6.34 -6.90
C ASP A 206 -1.24 -5.95 -6.66
N GLY A 207 -1.67 -5.82 -5.43
CA GLY A 207 -3.05 -5.47 -5.11
C GLY A 207 -3.20 -4.82 -3.77
N TYR A 208 -4.20 -3.93 -3.67
CA TYR A 208 -4.46 -3.15 -2.47
C TYR A 208 -5.95 -3.14 -2.17
N HIS A 209 -6.31 -3.41 -0.93
CA HIS A 209 -7.66 -3.17 -0.45
C HIS A 209 -7.64 -2.78 1.04
N CYS A 210 -8.70 -2.17 1.51
CA CYS A 210 -8.86 -1.90 2.92
C CYS A 210 -10.18 -2.41 3.47
N THR A 211 -10.17 -2.65 4.78
CA THR A 211 -11.33 -3.09 5.56
C THR A 211 -11.53 -2.16 6.75
N PHE A 212 -12.77 -2.03 7.18
CA PHE A 212 -13.17 -1.21 8.32
C PHE A 212 -13.92 -2.05 9.32
N ASP A 213 -13.62 -1.87 10.60
CA ASP A 213 -14.33 -2.58 11.68
C ASP A 213 -15.82 -2.23 11.71
N LEU A 214 -16.18 -1.02 11.26
CA LEU A 214 -17.57 -0.56 11.17
C LEU A 214 -18.36 -1.19 10.02
N TYR A 215 -17.69 -1.78 9.03
CA TYR A 215 -18.28 -2.44 7.86
C TYR A 215 -17.73 -3.84 7.70
N PRO A 216 -18.09 -4.79 8.61
CA PRO A 216 -17.51 -6.12 8.64
C PRO A 216 -17.85 -6.90 7.36
N GLY A 217 -16.82 -7.51 6.78
CA GLY A 217 -16.93 -8.29 5.55
C GLY A 217 -16.89 -7.50 4.25
N GLU A 218 -16.84 -6.18 4.30
CA GLU A 218 -16.73 -5.33 3.11
C GLU A 218 -15.26 -5.02 2.79
N ASN A 219 -14.87 -5.23 1.52
CA ASN A 219 -13.55 -4.93 1.00
C ASN A 219 -13.62 -3.73 0.05
N TYR A 220 -12.86 -2.69 0.36
CA TYR A 220 -12.75 -1.50 -0.46
C TYR A 220 -11.46 -1.58 -1.29
N PRO A 221 -11.55 -1.72 -2.61
CA PRO A 221 -10.37 -1.74 -3.47
C PRO A 221 -9.68 -0.38 -3.45
N LEU A 222 -8.34 -0.42 -3.49
CA LEU A 222 -7.49 0.76 -3.47
C LEU A 222 -6.58 0.78 -4.69
N LYS A 223 -6.21 1.98 -5.11
CA LYS A 223 -5.22 2.23 -6.17
C LYS A 223 -4.06 3.04 -5.60
N LEU A 224 -2.84 2.61 -5.88
CA LEU A 224 -1.64 3.35 -5.47
C LEU A 224 -1.58 4.73 -6.16
N ILE A 225 -1.41 5.78 -5.36
CA ILE A 225 -1.12 7.14 -5.83
C ILE A 225 0.38 7.38 -5.77
N SER A 226 0.96 7.21 -4.59
CA SER A 226 2.38 7.50 -4.37
C SER A 226 2.94 6.83 -3.12
N VAL A 227 4.26 6.63 -3.14
CA VAL A 227 5.03 6.29 -1.95
C VAL A 227 6.11 7.34 -1.80
N THR A 228 6.22 7.96 -0.62
CA THR A 228 7.25 8.98 -0.40
C THR A 228 8.63 8.34 -0.39
N PRO A 229 9.62 8.92 -1.10
CA PRO A 229 10.97 8.35 -1.15
C PRO A 229 11.79 8.64 0.12
N LYS A 230 11.28 9.49 1.01
CA LYS A 230 11.92 9.86 2.28
C LYS A 230 11.09 9.37 3.45
N ALA A 231 11.73 8.70 4.40
CA ALA A 231 11.11 8.29 5.63
C ALA A 231 10.70 9.50 6.50
N ASN A 232 9.58 9.37 7.20
CA ASN A 232 9.11 10.34 8.19
C ASN A 232 9.93 10.28 9.50
N ALA A 233 9.58 11.09 10.49
CA ALA A 233 10.26 11.13 11.79
C ALA A 233 10.30 9.78 12.53
N ASN A 234 9.37 8.88 12.23
CA ASN A 234 9.30 7.53 12.80
C ASN A 234 10.02 6.48 11.96
N GLN A 235 10.84 6.88 10.97
CA GLN A 235 11.57 6.02 10.04
C GLN A 235 10.65 5.14 9.17
N LEU A 236 9.42 5.59 8.92
CA LEU A 236 8.44 4.92 8.09
C LEU A 236 8.23 5.70 6.77
N TYR A 237 7.94 4.98 5.71
CA TYR A 237 7.65 5.54 4.39
C TYR A 237 6.14 5.69 4.21
N THR A 238 5.68 6.90 3.94
CA THR A 238 4.25 7.14 3.76
C THR A 238 3.80 6.71 2.36
N MET A 239 2.80 5.84 2.31
CA MET A 239 2.12 5.42 1.09
C MET A 239 0.70 5.99 1.07
N ARG A 240 0.32 6.59 -0.05
CA ARG A 240 -1.02 7.13 -0.31
C ARG A 240 -1.72 6.28 -1.35
N LEU A 241 -2.93 5.88 -1.04
CA LEU A 241 -3.77 5.02 -1.84
C LEU A 241 -5.13 5.71 -2.02
N GLN A 242 -5.66 5.74 -3.23
CA GLN A 242 -7.00 6.26 -3.51
C GLN A 242 -8.03 5.14 -3.44
N MET A 243 -9.15 5.39 -2.82
CA MET A 243 -10.27 4.45 -2.84
C MET A 243 -10.86 4.37 -4.25
N VAL A 244 -11.23 3.17 -4.69
CA VAL A 244 -11.90 3.00 -5.97
C VAL A 244 -13.42 3.06 -5.72
N PRO A 245 -14.15 4.00 -6.36
CA PRO A 245 -15.60 4.07 -6.21
C PRO A 245 -16.27 2.78 -6.65
N GLY A 246 -17.22 2.32 -5.85
CA GLY A 246 -17.98 1.12 -6.09
C GLY A 246 -19.43 1.26 -5.64
N LYS A 247 -20.07 0.17 -5.33
CA LYS A 247 -21.45 0.15 -4.81
C LYS A 247 -21.54 0.52 -3.32
N LEU A 248 -20.42 0.45 -2.62
CA LEU A 248 -20.35 0.73 -1.18
C LEU A 248 -20.24 2.23 -0.93
N PRO A 249 -20.83 2.74 0.17
CA PRO A 249 -20.66 4.11 0.57
C PRO A 249 -19.21 4.40 0.91
N LEU A 250 -18.67 5.54 0.45
CA LEU A 250 -17.30 5.93 0.76
C LEU A 250 -17.17 6.30 2.24
N PRO A 251 -16.16 5.73 2.95
CA PRO A 251 -15.89 6.08 4.34
C PRO A 251 -15.48 7.55 4.49
N SER A 252 -15.83 8.13 5.62
CA SER A 252 -15.50 9.53 5.92
C SER A 252 -14.01 9.72 6.26
N PRO A 253 -13.40 10.84 5.88
CA PRO A 253 -12.07 11.22 6.34
C PRO A 253 -11.97 11.19 7.87
N GLY A 254 -10.84 10.72 8.39
CA GLY A 254 -10.61 10.54 9.82
C GLY A 254 -10.80 9.12 10.32
N MET A 255 -11.52 8.25 9.61
CA MET A 255 -11.70 6.84 9.98
C MET A 255 -10.38 6.06 9.92
N ASN A 256 -10.20 5.14 10.86
CA ASN A 256 -9.12 4.16 10.82
C ASN A 256 -9.53 2.95 9.96
N THR A 257 -8.55 2.34 9.33
CA THR A 257 -8.75 1.19 8.45
C THR A 257 -7.56 0.24 8.53
N MET A 258 -7.75 -1.02 8.16
CA MET A 258 -6.68 -1.97 7.93
C MET A 258 -6.49 -2.15 6.43
N VAL A 259 -5.32 -1.80 5.93
CA VAL A 259 -4.95 -1.97 4.52
C VAL A 259 -4.20 -3.28 4.35
N THR A 260 -4.69 -4.11 3.44
CA THR A 260 -4.01 -5.33 3.00
C THR A 260 -3.38 -5.09 1.64
N ILE A 261 -2.07 -5.35 1.57
CA ILE A 261 -1.28 -5.29 0.35
C ILE A 261 -0.89 -6.72 -0.03
N TYR A 262 -1.19 -7.12 -1.25
CA TYR A 262 -0.68 -8.36 -1.81
C TYR A 262 0.70 -8.11 -2.39
N CYS A 263 1.67 -8.91 -1.94
CA CYS A 263 3.03 -8.89 -2.43
C CYS A 263 3.30 -10.20 -3.20
N ASN A 264 3.70 -10.09 -4.46
CA ASN A 264 4.14 -11.24 -5.24
C ASN A 264 5.60 -11.57 -4.91
N GLU A 265 5.86 -12.76 -4.38
CA GLU A 265 7.22 -13.15 -3.94
C GLU A 265 8.12 -13.64 -5.10
N GLY A 266 7.69 -13.51 -6.36
CA GLY A 266 8.46 -13.84 -7.57
C GLY A 266 7.85 -14.95 -8.40
N ASP A 267 8.55 -15.32 -9.48
CA ASP A 267 8.10 -16.31 -10.49
C ASP A 267 8.09 -17.76 -9.99
N SER A 268 8.54 -18.00 -8.78
CA SER A 268 8.50 -19.33 -8.16
C SER A 268 7.06 -19.75 -7.91
N GLN A 269 6.67 -20.91 -8.37
CA GLN A 269 5.40 -21.54 -8.04
C GLN A 269 5.55 -22.30 -6.71
N PRO A 270 5.23 -21.69 -5.57
CA PRO A 270 5.37 -22.39 -4.31
C PRO A 270 4.35 -23.52 -4.20
N VAL A 271 4.76 -24.56 -3.49
CA VAL A 271 3.95 -25.74 -3.23
C VAL A 271 3.73 -25.86 -1.73
N SER A 272 2.53 -26.19 -1.32
CA SER A 272 2.21 -26.50 0.07
C SER A 272 2.36 -28.00 0.31
N VAL A 273 3.20 -28.35 1.28
CA VAL A 273 3.42 -29.72 1.72
C VAL A 273 3.12 -29.85 3.23
N PRO A 274 2.76 -31.02 3.76
CA PRO A 274 2.64 -31.23 5.20
C PRO A 274 3.94 -30.87 5.92
N GLY A 275 3.87 -30.20 7.08
CA GLY A 275 5.08 -29.86 7.85
C GLY A 275 5.91 -31.07 8.25
N GLY A 276 5.27 -32.23 8.50
CA GLY A 276 5.96 -33.50 8.75
C GLY A 276 6.65 -34.14 7.55
N ALA A 277 6.48 -33.61 6.34
CA ALA A 277 7.18 -34.03 5.13
C ALA A 277 8.61 -33.47 5.03
N LEU A 278 8.94 -32.45 5.84
CA LEU A 278 10.24 -31.79 5.80
C LEU A 278 11.30 -32.58 6.55
N LEU A 279 12.36 -32.95 5.84
CA LEU A 279 13.56 -33.56 6.41
C LEU A 279 14.72 -32.59 6.35
N GLN A 280 15.26 -32.20 7.49
CA GLN A 280 16.51 -31.44 7.57
C GLN A 280 17.71 -32.36 7.65
N LYS A 281 18.63 -32.22 6.71
CA LYS A 281 19.88 -32.98 6.65
C LYS A 281 21.01 -32.09 6.10
N ASP A 282 22.16 -32.07 6.76
CA ASP A 282 23.36 -31.34 6.33
C ASP A 282 23.10 -29.84 6.02
N GLY A 283 22.23 -29.19 6.82
CA GLY A 283 21.89 -27.78 6.66
C GLY A 283 20.92 -27.48 5.49
N LYS A 284 20.43 -28.49 4.80
CA LYS A 284 19.45 -28.40 3.73
C LYS A 284 18.13 -29.07 4.10
N THR A 285 17.04 -28.66 3.45
CA THR A 285 15.72 -29.26 3.67
C THR A 285 15.32 -30.07 2.44
N TYR A 286 14.80 -31.27 2.69
CA TYR A 286 14.37 -32.20 1.65
C TYR A 286 12.91 -32.61 1.86
N VAL A 287 12.27 -33.00 0.76
CA VAL A 287 10.95 -33.66 0.74
C VAL A 287 11.09 -34.92 -0.10
N PHE A 288 10.51 -36.02 0.36
CA PHE A 288 10.45 -37.27 -0.42
C PHE A 288 9.19 -37.29 -1.28
N VAL A 289 9.36 -37.41 -2.59
CA VAL A 289 8.29 -37.61 -3.57
C VAL A 289 8.14 -39.12 -3.79
N TYR A 290 6.91 -39.59 -3.69
CA TYR A 290 6.56 -41.00 -3.91
C TYR A 290 6.16 -41.22 -5.38
N ASP A 291 6.79 -42.19 -6.02
CA ASP A 291 6.43 -42.66 -7.35
C ASP A 291 5.52 -43.89 -7.24
N PRO A 292 4.22 -43.78 -7.55
CA PRO A 292 3.28 -44.90 -7.49
C PRO A 292 3.58 -46.03 -8.46
N SER A 293 4.26 -45.76 -9.57
CA SER A 293 4.57 -46.74 -10.61
C SER A 293 5.73 -47.65 -10.20
N ALA A 294 6.72 -47.07 -9.52
CA ALA A 294 7.90 -47.77 -9.04
C ALA A 294 7.81 -48.26 -7.59
N GLY A 295 6.87 -47.72 -6.80
CA GLY A 295 6.78 -47.96 -5.37
C GLY A 295 7.95 -47.38 -4.56
N LYS A 296 8.62 -46.36 -5.11
CA LYS A 296 9.86 -45.77 -4.57
C LYS A 296 9.66 -44.32 -4.17
N VAL A 297 10.56 -43.84 -3.33
CA VAL A 297 10.65 -42.44 -2.94
C VAL A 297 11.92 -41.79 -3.49
N HIS A 298 11.83 -40.54 -3.87
CA HIS A 298 12.95 -39.72 -4.33
C HIS A 298 13.04 -38.44 -3.53
N SER A 299 14.21 -38.18 -2.98
CA SER A 299 14.47 -36.95 -2.22
C SER A 299 14.61 -35.75 -3.17
N ARG A 300 13.98 -34.63 -2.83
CA ARG A 300 14.11 -33.37 -3.55
C ARG A 300 14.43 -32.24 -2.60
N GLU A 301 15.46 -31.47 -2.92
CA GLU A 301 15.85 -30.30 -2.15
C GLU A 301 14.77 -29.20 -2.31
N VAL A 302 14.36 -28.59 -1.18
CA VAL A 302 13.36 -27.54 -1.14
C VAL A 302 13.80 -26.41 -0.25
N THR A 303 13.36 -25.20 -0.58
CA THR A 303 13.54 -24.03 0.28
C THR A 303 12.21 -23.73 0.97
N VAL A 304 12.20 -23.73 2.31
CA VAL A 304 11.00 -23.39 3.09
C VAL A 304 10.83 -21.88 3.11
N LEU A 305 9.70 -21.39 2.58
CA LEU A 305 9.36 -19.95 2.60
C LEU A 305 8.69 -19.57 3.93
N ARG A 306 7.69 -20.37 4.36
CA ARG A 306 6.97 -20.16 5.63
C ARG A 306 6.21 -21.40 6.07
N LEU A 307 5.90 -21.44 7.35
CA LEU A 307 4.95 -22.41 7.90
C LEU A 307 3.55 -21.78 7.93
N LEU A 308 2.54 -22.58 7.59
CA LEU A 308 1.15 -22.19 7.57
C LEU A 308 0.46 -22.59 8.88
N SER A 309 -0.62 -21.89 9.23
CA SER A 309 -1.38 -22.13 10.47
C SER A 309 -2.12 -23.48 10.50
N ASP A 310 -2.30 -24.10 9.34
CA ASP A 310 -2.92 -25.42 9.18
C ASP A 310 -1.93 -26.59 9.35
N GLY A 311 -0.68 -26.32 9.77
CA GLY A 311 0.37 -27.32 9.95
C GLY A 311 1.08 -27.72 8.66
N ARG A 312 0.81 -27.07 7.55
CA ARG A 312 1.54 -27.23 6.28
C ARG A 312 2.70 -26.26 6.18
N ALA A 313 3.62 -26.52 5.27
CA ALA A 313 4.75 -25.64 4.92
C ALA A 313 4.65 -25.22 3.45
N MET A 314 4.88 -23.96 3.19
CA MET A 314 5.06 -23.46 1.84
C MET A 314 6.54 -23.59 1.46
N VAL A 315 6.80 -24.31 0.37
CA VAL A 315 8.16 -24.58 -0.11
C VAL A 315 8.27 -24.23 -1.59
N VAL A 316 9.49 -23.90 -2.01
CA VAL A 316 9.87 -23.69 -3.41
C VAL A 316 10.96 -24.67 -3.77
N SER A 317 10.86 -25.26 -4.95
CA SER A 317 11.88 -26.13 -5.54
C SER A 317 11.75 -26.09 -7.06
N ASP A 318 12.85 -26.22 -7.76
CA ASP A 318 12.86 -26.32 -9.23
C ASP A 318 12.35 -27.69 -9.71
N THR A 319 12.24 -28.66 -8.82
CA THR A 319 11.94 -30.06 -9.17
C THR A 319 10.68 -30.61 -8.51
N LEU A 320 10.06 -29.90 -7.55
CA LEU A 320 8.82 -30.31 -6.89
C LEU A 320 7.65 -29.52 -7.48
N HIS A 321 6.62 -30.21 -7.97
CA HIS A 321 5.44 -29.60 -8.59
C HIS A 321 4.17 -29.92 -7.82
N ALA A 322 3.17 -29.05 -7.98
CA ALA A 322 1.84 -29.29 -7.45
C ALA A 322 1.23 -30.55 -8.10
N GLY A 323 0.54 -31.36 -7.33
CA GLY A 323 -0.05 -32.63 -7.75
C GLY A 323 0.83 -33.85 -7.49
N GLU A 324 2.13 -33.68 -7.18
CA GLU A 324 3.00 -34.78 -6.83
C GLU A 324 2.68 -35.31 -5.42
N ILE A 325 2.84 -36.62 -5.27
CA ILE A 325 2.59 -37.29 -3.97
C ILE A 325 3.85 -37.21 -3.14
N VAL A 326 3.73 -36.67 -1.93
CA VAL A 326 4.85 -36.53 -1.00
C VAL A 326 4.65 -37.41 0.24
N VAL A 327 5.74 -37.83 0.86
CA VAL A 327 5.69 -38.54 2.13
C VAL A 327 5.40 -37.53 3.23
N ALA A 328 4.24 -37.64 3.88
CA ALA A 328 3.77 -36.72 4.90
C ALA A 328 4.30 -37.07 6.32
N SER A 329 4.65 -38.33 6.55
CA SER A 329 5.20 -38.81 7.83
C SER A 329 6.03 -40.08 7.62
N GLY A 330 7.07 -40.28 8.45
CA GLY A 330 8.02 -41.38 8.33
C GLY A 330 9.33 -41.00 7.62
N VAL A 331 9.52 -39.72 7.27
CA VAL A 331 10.65 -39.19 6.48
C VAL A 331 12.03 -39.47 7.10
N HIS A 332 12.12 -39.64 8.41
CA HIS A 332 13.37 -39.89 9.12
C HIS A 332 13.89 -41.35 9.02
N HIS A 333 13.06 -42.26 8.51
CA HIS A 333 13.35 -43.69 8.44
C HIS A 333 13.49 -44.24 7.03
N ILE A 334 13.50 -43.35 6.03
CA ILE A 334 13.59 -43.71 4.62
C ILE A 334 14.79 -43.02 3.94
N GLU A 335 15.33 -43.69 2.93
CA GLU A 335 16.45 -43.18 2.14
C GLU A 335 16.02 -42.96 0.68
N ASP A 336 16.81 -42.13 -0.05
CA ASP A 336 16.56 -41.89 -1.48
C ASP A 336 16.59 -43.18 -2.31
N GLY A 337 15.60 -43.38 -3.16
CA GLY A 337 15.43 -44.58 -4.00
C GLY A 337 14.88 -45.81 -3.26
N GLU A 338 14.51 -45.69 -1.99
CA GLU A 338 13.99 -46.80 -1.19
C GLU A 338 12.57 -47.18 -1.57
N ASN A 339 12.24 -48.49 -1.50
CA ASN A 339 10.87 -48.96 -1.68
C ASN A 339 10.06 -48.70 -0.38
N VAL A 340 8.91 -48.05 -0.52
CA VAL A 340 8.03 -47.77 0.60
C VAL A 340 6.61 -48.27 0.31
N ARG A 341 5.85 -48.54 1.37
CA ARG A 341 4.45 -48.91 1.29
C ARG A 341 3.61 -47.76 1.82
N PRO A 342 2.71 -47.16 1.00
CA PRO A 342 1.76 -46.18 1.48
C PRO A 342 0.85 -46.78 2.55
N LEU A 343 0.64 -46.04 3.65
CA LEU A 343 -0.39 -46.36 4.64
C LEU A 343 -1.74 -46.28 3.96
N ALA A 344 -2.54 -47.33 4.08
CA ALA A 344 -3.91 -47.34 3.55
C ALA A 344 -4.69 -46.15 4.13
N THR A 345 -5.27 -45.31 3.30
CA THR A 345 -6.17 -44.21 3.76
C THR A 345 -7.29 -44.80 4.60
N GLY A 346 -7.48 -44.22 5.79
CA GLY A 346 -8.41 -44.76 6.79
C GLY A 346 -9.78 -45.10 6.21
N SER A 347 -10.22 -46.30 6.47
CA SER A 347 -11.61 -46.74 6.15
C SER A 347 -12.58 -45.92 7.01
N LYS A 348 -13.87 -45.85 6.59
CA LYS A 348 -14.95 -45.18 7.35
C LYS A 348 -15.09 -45.64 8.82
N THR A 349 -14.42 -46.71 9.20
CA THR A 349 -14.37 -47.29 10.54
C THR A 349 -13.16 -46.85 11.37
N ASN A 350 -12.15 -46.23 10.79
CA ASN A 350 -10.99 -45.69 11.51
C ASN A 350 -11.06 -44.16 11.58
N VAL A 351 -11.92 -43.69 12.48
CA VAL A 351 -12.13 -42.27 12.79
C VAL A 351 -10.98 -41.83 13.69
N GLY A 352 -9.91 -41.32 13.08
CA GLY A 352 -8.77 -40.75 13.83
C GLY A 352 -7.41 -41.29 13.46
N GLY A 353 -7.27 -42.33 12.64
CA GLY A 353 -5.96 -42.81 12.16
C GLY A 353 -5.05 -43.39 13.25
N LEU A 354 -5.58 -43.90 14.34
CA LEU A 354 -4.85 -44.39 15.52
C LEU A 354 -4.71 -45.93 15.58
N LEU A 355 -4.97 -46.64 14.48
CA LEU A 355 -4.69 -48.08 14.34
C LEU A 355 -3.89 -48.33 13.07
#